data_44b858c3fc722394199e8eaeec1977ad
#
_entry.id   44b858c3fc722394199e8eaeec1977ad
#
_cell.length_a   1.000
_cell.length_b   1.000
_cell.length_c   1.000
_cell.angle_alpha   90.00
_cell.angle_beta   90.00
_cell.angle_gamma   90.00
#
_symmetry.space_group_name_H-M   'P 1'
#
loop_
_entity.id
_entity.type
_entity.pdbx_description
1 polymer ?
#
loop_
_entity_poly.entity_id
_entity_poly.type
_entity_poly.pdbx_seq_one_letter_code
_entity_poly.pdbx_strand_id
1 'polypeptide(L)'
;MGLTFIEGTVKGPAGKEASVEFLVDSGAVYSLLPESVWKEIELTAKRRQRFLMADGTPIERDVSECHIELPQGDAHSPVILGQAGDEALLGVVTLEILGLVLNPFTRKLHPMRMILGSQRS
;
A
#
# COMPACT_ATOMS: atom_id res chain seq x y z
N MET A 1 10.42 15.95 12.27
CA MET A 1 9.86 14.70 11.76
C MET A 1 9.92 14.69 10.28
N GLY A 2 10.45 13.67 9.71
CA GLY A 2 10.55 13.55 8.28
C GLY A 2 9.56 12.56 7.73
N LEU A 3 9.40 12.58 6.40
CA LEU A 3 8.63 11.61 5.68
C LEU A 3 9.57 10.48 5.27
N THR A 4 9.01 9.28 5.15
CA THR A 4 9.76 8.12 4.72
C THR A 4 9.24 7.70 3.36
N PHE A 5 10.13 7.68 2.37
CA PHE A 5 9.82 7.22 1.03
C PHE A 5 10.57 5.93 0.74
N ILE A 6 9.97 5.06 -0.04
CA ILE A 6 10.59 3.82 -0.45
C ILE A 6 10.24 3.52 -1.90
N GLU A 7 11.27 3.13 -2.66
CA GLU A 7 11.08 2.71 -4.03
C GLU A 7 10.54 1.31 -4.08
N GLY A 8 9.55 1.10 -4.93
CA GLY A 8 8.97 -0.20 -5.15
C GLY A 8 8.59 -0.40 -6.60
N THR A 9 8.22 -1.62 -6.92
CA THR A 9 7.71 -1.98 -8.24
C THR A 9 6.32 -2.57 -8.07
N VAL A 10 5.38 -2.10 -8.87
CA VAL A 10 4.02 -2.66 -8.87
C VAL A 10 3.79 -3.35 -10.19
N LYS A 11 3.04 -4.45 -10.14
CA LYS A 11 2.79 -5.28 -11.32
C LYS A 11 1.33 -5.64 -11.38
N GLY A 12 0.72 -5.40 -12.53
CA GLY A 12 -0.68 -5.72 -12.76
C GLY A 12 -0.89 -7.11 -13.33
N PRO A 13 -2.15 -7.52 -13.52
CA PRO A 13 -2.49 -8.88 -13.96
C PRO A 13 -2.03 -9.18 -15.38
N ALA A 14 -1.83 -8.15 -16.21
CA ALA A 14 -1.35 -8.35 -17.59
C ALA A 14 0.18 -8.45 -17.66
N GLY A 15 0.87 -8.38 -16.53
CA GLY A 15 2.33 -8.48 -16.48
C GLY A 15 3.06 -7.17 -16.62
N LYS A 16 2.34 -6.07 -16.77
CA LYS A 16 2.98 -4.75 -16.87
C LYS A 16 3.41 -4.25 -15.51
N GLU A 17 4.56 -3.61 -15.47
CA GLU A 17 5.18 -3.12 -14.25
C GLU A 17 5.41 -1.62 -14.30
N ALA A 18 5.48 -1.00 -13.14
CA ALA A 18 5.83 0.40 -12.99
C ALA A 18 6.63 0.59 -11.72
N SER A 19 7.63 1.46 -11.79
CA SER A 19 8.38 1.87 -10.59
C SER A 19 7.62 2.98 -9.91
N VAL A 20 7.56 2.91 -8.57
CA VAL A 20 6.79 3.85 -7.77
C VAL A 20 7.58 4.24 -6.55
N GLU A 21 7.62 5.52 -6.26
CA GLU A 21 8.14 5.99 -4.98
C GLU A 21 6.96 6.14 -4.02
N PHE A 22 6.91 5.27 -3.03
CA PHE A 22 5.83 5.28 -2.04
C PHE A 22 6.19 6.15 -0.86
N LEU A 23 5.23 6.96 -0.41
CA LEU A 23 5.29 7.56 0.91
C LEU A 23 4.76 6.54 1.91
N VAL A 24 5.55 6.15 2.89
CA VAL A 24 5.12 5.22 3.92
C VAL A 24 4.23 5.96 4.90
N ASP A 25 2.97 5.55 4.99
CA ASP A 25 1.97 6.26 5.79
C ASP A 25 1.28 5.28 6.73
N SER A 26 1.73 5.26 7.99
CA SER A 26 1.15 4.38 9.00
C SER A 26 -0.25 4.81 9.42
N GLY A 27 -0.71 5.99 8.99
CA GLY A 27 -2.07 6.44 9.20
C GLY A 27 -3.04 6.01 8.12
N ALA A 28 -2.52 5.50 7.00
CA ALA A 28 -3.36 5.02 5.91
C ALA A 28 -3.60 3.52 6.06
N VAL A 29 -4.86 3.09 5.95
CA VAL A 29 -5.18 1.66 6.05
C VAL A 29 -4.71 0.94 4.80
N TYR A 30 -5.14 1.39 3.62
CA TYR A 30 -4.77 0.78 2.35
C TYR A 30 -3.71 1.61 1.65
N SER A 31 -2.88 0.92 0.87
CA SER A 31 -1.99 1.58 -0.07
C SER A 31 -2.82 2.22 -1.19
N LEU A 32 -2.25 3.24 -1.83
CA LEU A 32 -2.91 3.98 -2.90
C LEU A 32 -1.95 4.17 -4.05
N LEU A 33 -2.41 3.92 -5.26
CA LEU A 33 -1.66 4.18 -6.47
C LEU A 33 -2.27 5.36 -7.21
N PRO A 34 -1.46 6.33 -7.65
CA PRO A 34 -2.00 7.43 -8.46
C PRO A 34 -2.50 6.92 -9.82
N GLU A 35 -3.36 7.71 -10.43
CA GLU A 35 -4.04 7.31 -11.65
C GLU A 35 -3.07 6.90 -12.77
N SER A 36 -1.99 7.65 -12.95
CA SER A 36 -1.02 7.34 -14.00
C SER A 36 -0.41 5.96 -13.82
N VAL A 37 -0.21 5.54 -12.57
CA VAL A 37 0.42 4.25 -12.27
C VAL A 37 -0.54 3.10 -12.49
N TRP A 38 -1.75 3.18 -11.89
CA TRP A 38 -2.64 2.03 -12.00
C TRP A 38 -3.20 1.86 -13.42
N LYS A 39 -3.25 2.94 -14.20
CA LYS A 39 -3.60 2.83 -15.62
C LYS A 39 -2.47 2.18 -16.41
N GLU A 40 -1.24 2.55 -16.12
CA GLU A 40 -0.07 1.98 -16.81
C GLU A 40 0.00 0.47 -16.64
N ILE A 41 -0.29 -0.03 -15.43
CA ILE A 41 -0.26 -1.48 -15.15
C ILE A 41 -1.62 -2.14 -15.38
N GLU A 42 -2.58 -1.41 -15.93
CA GLU A 42 -3.88 -1.90 -16.38
C GLU A 42 -4.71 -2.52 -15.25
N LEU A 43 -4.74 -1.87 -14.10
CA LEU A 43 -5.62 -2.28 -13.04
C LEU A 43 -7.05 -1.84 -13.32
N THR A 44 -8.00 -2.66 -12.89
CA THR A 44 -9.42 -2.34 -12.95
C THR A 44 -10.00 -2.46 -11.56
N ALA A 45 -11.05 -1.70 -11.30
CA ALA A 45 -11.73 -1.73 -10.02
C ALA A 45 -12.34 -3.11 -9.78
N LYS A 46 -12.12 -3.66 -8.59
CA LYS A 46 -12.71 -4.93 -8.17
C LYS A 46 -13.86 -4.74 -7.23
N ARG A 47 -13.85 -3.67 -6.46
CA ARG A 47 -14.94 -3.31 -5.56
C ARG A 47 -14.84 -1.85 -5.21
N ARG A 48 -15.92 -1.34 -4.62
CA ARG A 48 -15.96 0.01 -4.12
C ARG A 48 -16.06 -0.04 -2.61
N GLN A 49 -15.31 0.81 -1.93
CA GLN A 49 -15.26 0.77 -0.47
C GLN A 49 -15.35 2.17 0.10
N ARG A 50 -16.01 2.27 1.25
CA ARG A 50 -16.12 3.52 1.99
C ARG A 50 -14.94 3.65 2.94
N PHE A 51 -14.36 4.84 2.95
CA PHE A 51 -13.29 5.21 3.87
C PHE A 51 -13.68 6.48 4.58
N LEU A 52 -13.09 6.73 5.73
CA LEU A 52 -13.26 7.99 6.44
C LEU A 52 -11.98 8.79 6.31
N MET A 53 -12.12 10.07 5.96
CA MET A 53 -11.00 10.98 5.99
C MET A 53 -10.67 11.34 7.45
N ALA A 54 -9.54 12.01 7.67
CA ALA A 54 -9.09 12.35 9.01
C ALA A 54 -10.10 13.19 9.76
N ASP A 55 -10.89 14.01 9.05
CA ASP A 55 -11.92 14.86 9.66
C ASP A 55 -13.25 14.14 9.84
N GLY A 56 -13.33 12.84 9.54
CA GLY A 56 -14.54 12.06 9.65
C GLY A 56 -15.43 12.06 8.42
N THR A 57 -15.06 12.80 7.36
CA THR A 57 -15.84 12.85 6.13
C THR A 57 -15.76 11.50 5.42
N PRO A 58 -16.92 10.87 5.09
CA PRO A 58 -16.87 9.61 4.33
C PRO A 58 -16.58 9.88 2.86
N ILE A 59 -15.76 9.02 2.28
CA ILE A 59 -15.49 9.01 0.85
C ILE A 59 -15.57 7.59 0.34
N GLU A 60 -15.86 7.44 -0.94
CA GLU A 60 -15.84 6.14 -1.58
C GLU A 60 -14.76 6.10 -2.62
N ARG A 61 -14.06 4.98 -2.68
CA ARG A 61 -12.97 4.79 -3.64
C ARG A 61 -13.03 3.39 -4.20
N ASP A 62 -12.59 3.27 -5.44
CA ASP A 62 -12.42 1.97 -6.07
C ASP A 62 -11.19 1.30 -5.51
N VAL A 63 -11.31 0.00 -5.27
CA VAL A 63 -10.22 -0.82 -4.75
C VAL A 63 -9.91 -1.91 -5.76
N SER A 64 -8.63 -2.13 -6.00
CA SER A 64 -8.15 -3.20 -6.84
C SER A 64 -7.08 -3.97 -6.06
N GLU A 65 -6.24 -4.71 -6.74
CA GLU A 65 -5.12 -5.40 -6.14
C GLU A 65 -4.01 -5.54 -7.15
N CYS A 66 -2.78 -5.59 -6.66
CA CYS A 66 -1.63 -5.79 -7.53
C CYS A 66 -0.49 -6.41 -6.71
N HIS A 67 0.53 -6.85 -7.43
CA HIS A 67 1.76 -7.31 -6.80
C HIS A 67 2.61 -6.09 -6.49
N ILE A 68 3.10 -6.00 -5.25
CA ILE A 68 3.98 -4.93 -4.80
C ILE A 68 5.29 -5.54 -4.37
N GLU A 69 6.39 -5.04 -4.93
CA GLU A 69 7.73 -5.48 -4.60
C GLU A 69 8.52 -4.32 -4.00
N LEU A 70 9.04 -4.52 -2.81
CA LEU A 70 9.92 -3.59 -2.11
C LEU A 70 11.26 -4.27 -1.90
N PRO A 71 12.33 -3.53 -1.55
CA PRO A 71 13.60 -4.18 -1.22
C PRO A 71 13.48 -5.24 -0.13
N GLN A 72 12.53 -5.09 0.78
CA GLN A 72 12.35 -5.98 1.92
C GLN A 72 11.51 -7.22 1.61
N GLY A 73 10.78 -7.24 0.49
CA GLY A 73 9.94 -8.37 0.15
C GLY A 73 8.82 -7.98 -0.80
N ASP A 74 8.05 -8.96 -1.21
CA ASP A 74 6.99 -8.74 -2.19
C ASP A 74 5.74 -9.54 -1.82
N ALA A 75 4.59 -9.04 -2.25
CA ALA A 75 3.32 -9.72 -2.01
C ALA A 75 2.22 -9.07 -2.85
N HIS A 76 1.12 -9.79 -3.00
CA HIS A 76 -0.12 -9.19 -3.50
C HIS A 76 -0.79 -8.39 -2.40
N SER A 77 -1.34 -7.26 -2.77
CA SER A 77 -1.95 -6.36 -1.80
C SER A 77 -3.11 -5.59 -2.43
N PRO A 78 -4.15 -5.32 -1.65
CA PRO A 78 -5.18 -4.39 -2.11
C PRO A 78 -4.59 -2.98 -2.24
N VAL A 79 -5.08 -2.24 -3.22
CA VAL A 79 -4.68 -0.86 -3.45
C VAL A 79 -5.91 -0.04 -3.83
N ILE A 80 -5.96 1.18 -3.32
CA ILE A 80 -6.96 2.16 -3.75
C ILE A 80 -6.52 2.70 -5.10
N LEU A 81 -7.45 2.77 -6.04
CA LEU A 81 -7.21 3.41 -7.33
C LEU A 81 -7.36 4.92 -7.15
N GLY A 82 -6.25 5.61 -7.05
CA GLY A 82 -6.22 7.04 -6.80
C GLY A 82 -6.59 7.86 -8.00
N GLN A 83 -6.70 9.15 -7.78
CA GLN A 83 -7.01 10.13 -8.80
C GLN A 83 -5.73 10.75 -9.33
N ALA A 84 -5.89 11.56 -10.40
CA ALA A 84 -4.77 12.31 -10.95
C ALA A 84 -4.24 13.26 -9.87
N GLY A 85 -2.92 13.28 -9.70
CA GLY A 85 -2.29 14.15 -8.72
C GLY A 85 -2.19 13.55 -7.33
N ASP A 86 -2.80 12.39 -7.08
CA ASP A 86 -2.62 11.71 -5.81
C ASP A 86 -1.20 11.18 -5.67
N GLU A 87 -0.75 11.09 -4.43
CA GLU A 87 0.58 10.57 -4.11
C GLU A 87 0.47 9.07 -3.85
N ALA A 88 1.50 8.32 -4.23
CA ALA A 88 1.54 6.89 -3.94
C ALA A 88 1.78 6.70 -2.44
N LEU A 89 0.90 5.96 -1.79
CA LEU A 89 0.98 5.70 -0.36
C LEU A 89 1.15 4.21 -0.10
N LEU A 90 2.01 3.89 0.86
CA LEU A 90 2.17 2.52 1.35
C LEU A 90 1.48 2.45 2.71
N GLY A 91 0.36 1.74 2.76
CA GLY A 91 -0.50 1.71 3.94
C GLY A 91 -0.25 0.51 4.84
N VAL A 92 -0.95 0.51 5.97
CA VAL A 92 -0.76 -0.47 7.04
C VAL A 92 -1.03 -1.91 6.58
N VAL A 93 -2.09 -2.10 5.79
CA VAL A 93 -2.44 -3.46 5.34
C VAL A 93 -1.30 -4.06 4.52
N THR A 94 -0.72 -3.29 3.60
CA THR A 94 0.42 -3.77 2.81
C THR A 94 1.60 -4.08 3.70
N LEU A 95 1.90 -3.18 4.66
CA LEU A 95 3.01 -3.42 5.59
C LEU A 95 2.81 -4.71 6.38
N GLU A 96 1.59 -4.95 6.86
CA GLU A 96 1.30 -6.16 7.63
C GLU A 96 1.42 -7.42 6.76
N ILE A 97 0.92 -7.36 5.51
CA ILE A 97 1.06 -8.49 4.60
C ILE A 97 2.53 -8.83 4.38
N LEU A 98 3.37 -7.82 4.27
CA LEU A 98 4.82 -8.00 4.08
C LEU A 98 5.56 -8.29 5.38
N GLY A 99 4.87 -8.23 6.52
CA GLY A 99 5.51 -8.44 7.81
C GLY A 99 6.46 -7.34 8.19
N LEU A 100 6.13 -6.10 7.85
CA LEU A 100 7.00 -4.94 8.06
C LEU A 100 6.35 -3.93 8.99
N VAL A 101 7.19 -3.22 9.72
CA VAL A 101 6.77 -2.09 10.57
C VAL A 101 7.73 -0.94 10.32
N LEU A 102 7.18 0.27 10.32
CA LEU A 102 7.99 1.47 10.19
C LEU A 102 8.54 1.86 11.57
N ASN A 103 9.86 1.90 11.67
CA ASN A 103 10.50 2.38 12.89
C ASN A 103 10.55 3.91 12.83
N PRO A 104 9.87 4.62 13.74
CA PRO A 104 9.81 6.09 13.66
C PRO A 104 11.15 6.77 13.96
N PHE A 105 12.06 6.09 14.62
CA PHE A 105 13.36 6.67 14.97
C PHE A 105 14.35 6.53 13.83
N THR A 106 14.45 5.35 13.23
CA THR A 106 15.36 5.13 12.10
C THR A 106 14.74 5.50 10.76
N ARG A 107 13.42 5.65 10.72
CA ARG A 107 12.63 5.89 9.49
C ARG A 107 12.83 4.82 8.45
N LYS A 108 13.05 3.59 8.91
CA LYS A 108 13.24 2.44 8.03
C LYS A 108 12.20 1.39 8.32
N LEU A 109 11.93 0.56 7.32
CA LEU A 109 11.07 -0.58 7.49
C LEU A 109 11.88 -1.73 8.07
N HIS A 110 11.34 -2.35 9.09
CA HIS A 110 11.97 -3.49 9.77
C HIS A 110 11.00 -4.64 9.79
N PRO A 111 11.48 -5.89 9.84
CA PRO A 111 10.60 -7.02 10.04
C PRO A 111 9.82 -6.86 11.33
N MET A 112 8.51 -7.12 11.27
CA MET A 112 7.69 -7.10 12.47
C MET A 112 7.69 -8.48 13.09
N ARG A 113 7.49 -8.52 14.41
CA ARG A 113 7.33 -9.79 15.12
C ARG A 113 5.96 -10.36 14.79
N MET A 114 5.93 -11.47 14.08
CA MET A 114 4.69 -12.12 13.66
C MET A 114 4.29 -13.17 14.69
N ILE A 115 3.07 -13.08 15.16
CA ILE A 115 2.51 -14.04 16.11
C ILE A 115 1.30 -14.68 15.47
N LEU A 116 1.28 -16.02 15.43
CA LEU A 116 0.19 -16.76 14.76
C LEU A 116 -1.04 -16.89 15.65
N GLY A 117 -1.16 -16.04 16.63
CA GLY A 117 -2.26 -16.10 17.53
C GLY A 117 -2.00 -17.08 18.68
N SER A 118 -3.05 -17.44 19.40
CA SER A 118 -2.91 -18.31 20.56
C SER A 118 -2.82 -19.77 20.10
N GLN A 119 -1.62 -20.32 20.09
CA GLN A 119 -1.41 -21.72 19.74
C GLN A 119 -1.47 -22.56 20.99
N ARG A 120 -2.56 -23.28 21.14
CA ARG A 120 -2.75 -24.18 22.27
C ARG A 120 -2.63 -25.60 21.77
N SER A 121 -1.67 -26.27 22.26
CA SER A 121 -1.48 -27.68 21.93
C SER A 121 -2.14 -28.55 22.95
#